data_ced5c9f82b2ba70fbc3cf11891c362c3
#
_entry.id   ced5c9f82b2ba70fbc3cf11891c362c3
#
_cell.length_a   1.000
_cell.length_b   1.000
_cell.length_c   1.000
_cell.angle_alpha   90.00
_cell.angle_beta   90.00
_cell.angle_gamma   90.00
#
_symmetry.space_group_name_H-M   'P 1'
#
loop_
_entity.id
_entity.type
_entity.pdbx_description
1 polymer ?
#
loop_
_entity_poly.entity_id
_entity_poly.type
_entity_poly.pdbx_seq_one_letter_code
_entity_poly.pdbx_strand_id
1 'polypeptide(L)'
;GLPTGRWAMVTTTRDRILEEAAKLFTEKGYEATSVQDLAQALGLSKAALYHHFGSKEEILYEISLLALKGLVAAGEKALEVADPKAALLRFMEAHARYFEENRPFFVAMLQGLQSLSPEHREATVRLRDRHEENLRAILRRGVEQGVFREVDVALAGRAVLSMLNWMIRWFRPDGPMRAEEVARAYHDLILRGLERGGA
;
A
#
# COMPACT_ATOMS: atom_id res chain seq x y z
N GLY A 1 5.30 -3.96 14.48
CA GLY A 1 4.54 -3.52 13.32
C GLY A 1 3.17 -3.06 13.75
N LEU A 2 2.63 -2.05 13.05
CA LEU A 2 1.28 -1.60 13.32
C LEU A 2 0.31 -2.76 13.07
N PRO A 3 -0.68 -2.93 13.95
CA PRO A 3 -1.70 -3.93 13.71
C PRO A 3 -2.43 -3.60 12.40
N THR A 4 -2.62 -4.58 11.55
CA THR A 4 -3.29 -4.42 10.27
C THR A 4 -4.65 -3.72 10.44
N GLY A 5 -4.87 -2.66 9.66
CA GLY A 5 -6.13 -1.93 9.65
C GLY A 5 -6.49 -1.19 10.93
N ARG A 6 -5.52 -0.96 11.81
CA ARG A 6 -5.85 -0.56 13.16
C ARG A 6 -5.27 0.79 13.58
N TRP A 7 -5.46 1.78 12.76
CA TRP A 7 -5.19 3.16 13.18
C TRP A 7 -6.09 3.57 14.34
N ALA A 8 -7.20 2.89 14.53
CA ALA A 8 -8.08 3.07 15.69
C ALA A 8 -7.41 2.70 17.02
N MET A 9 -6.30 1.97 17.01
CA MET A 9 -5.51 1.62 18.18
C MET A 9 -4.38 2.61 18.46
N VAL A 10 -4.47 3.79 17.91
CA VAL A 10 -3.52 4.87 18.06
C VAL A 10 -3.49 5.32 19.54
N THR A 11 -2.31 5.34 20.15
CA THR A 11 -2.15 5.66 21.55
C THR A 11 -1.33 6.93 21.80
N THR A 12 -0.64 7.45 20.78
CA THR A 12 0.25 8.62 20.94
C THR A 12 -0.30 9.84 20.21
N THR A 13 0.12 11.03 20.66
CA THR A 13 -0.21 12.28 19.96
C THR A 13 0.35 12.27 18.54
N ARG A 14 1.58 11.77 18.37
CA ARG A 14 2.22 11.64 17.05
C ARG A 14 1.35 10.80 16.10
N ASP A 15 0.86 9.66 16.56
CA ASP A 15 0.00 8.77 15.77
C ASP A 15 -1.31 9.45 15.41
N ARG A 16 -1.92 10.19 16.34
CA ARG A 16 -3.15 10.96 16.09
C ARG A 16 -2.94 12.01 15.01
N ILE A 17 -1.79 12.68 15.03
CA ILE A 17 -1.46 13.68 14.01
C ILE A 17 -1.42 13.02 12.62
N LEU A 18 -0.75 11.88 12.51
CA LEU A 18 -0.64 11.15 11.23
C LEU A 18 -2.00 10.68 10.74
N GLU A 19 -2.83 10.16 11.61
CA GLU A 19 -4.17 9.70 11.25
C GLU A 19 -5.06 10.83 10.76
N GLU A 20 -5.14 11.94 11.52
CA GLU A 20 -5.93 13.10 11.11
C GLU A 20 -5.39 13.77 9.85
N ALA A 21 -4.07 13.86 9.74
CA ALA A 21 -3.44 14.41 8.55
C ALA A 21 -3.78 13.59 7.30
N ALA A 22 -3.70 12.26 7.40
CA ALA A 22 -4.06 11.38 6.29
C ALA A 22 -5.51 11.57 5.86
N LYS A 23 -6.44 11.72 6.80
CA LYS A 23 -7.85 12.01 6.52
C LYS A 23 -8.03 13.35 5.82
N LEU A 24 -7.42 14.41 6.36
CA LEU A 24 -7.54 15.74 5.79
C LEU A 24 -6.91 15.82 4.40
N PHE A 25 -5.75 15.22 4.21
CA PHE A 25 -5.11 15.18 2.89
C PHE A 25 -5.99 14.42 1.88
N THR A 26 -6.64 13.36 2.31
CA THR A 26 -7.56 12.58 1.46
C THR A 26 -8.80 13.39 1.09
N GLU A 27 -9.40 14.09 2.05
CA GLU A 27 -10.66 14.83 1.86
C GLU A 27 -10.45 16.15 1.15
N LYS A 28 -9.44 16.91 1.56
CA LYS A 28 -9.21 18.28 1.12
C LYS A 28 -8.12 18.39 0.04
N GLY A 29 -7.24 17.41 -0.02
CA GLY A 29 -6.04 17.43 -0.85
C GLY A 29 -4.81 17.89 -0.07
N TYR A 30 -3.66 17.33 -0.39
CA TYR A 30 -2.41 17.68 0.29
C TYR A 30 -2.06 19.16 0.14
N GLU A 31 -2.06 19.67 -1.09
CA GLU A 31 -1.70 21.07 -1.37
C GLU A 31 -2.67 22.06 -0.71
N ALA A 32 -3.95 21.71 -0.67
CA ALA A 32 -4.98 22.58 -0.12
C ALA A 32 -5.07 22.53 1.41
N THR A 33 -4.33 21.64 2.07
CA THR A 33 -4.33 21.49 3.52
C THR A 33 -3.15 22.24 4.12
N SER A 34 -3.43 23.26 4.95
CA SER A 34 -2.38 24.01 5.62
C SER A 34 -2.03 23.38 6.98
N VAL A 35 -0.86 23.76 7.51
CA VAL A 35 -0.48 23.39 8.89
C VAL A 35 -1.51 23.92 9.89
N GLN A 36 -2.07 25.10 9.63
CA GLN A 36 -3.14 25.65 10.48
C GLN A 36 -4.38 24.77 10.44
N ASP A 37 -4.77 24.27 9.28
CA ASP A 37 -5.90 23.34 9.15
C ASP A 37 -5.68 22.08 10.00
N LEU A 38 -4.47 21.52 9.96
CA LEU A 38 -4.12 20.35 10.74
C LEU A 38 -4.17 20.64 12.23
N ALA A 39 -3.57 21.74 12.66
CA ALA A 39 -3.55 22.15 14.07
C ALA A 39 -4.98 22.35 14.59
N GLN A 40 -5.83 22.99 13.81
CA GLN A 40 -7.23 23.25 14.19
C GLN A 40 -8.00 21.93 14.31
N ALA A 41 -7.85 21.03 13.35
CA ALA A 41 -8.54 19.73 13.37
C ALA A 41 -8.14 18.87 14.57
N LEU A 42 -6.88 19.03 15.03
CA LEU A 42 -6.33 18.26 16.15
C LEU A 42 -6.54 18.93 17.50
N GLY A 43 -7.00 20.18 17.53
CA GLY A 43 -7.07 20.95 18.76
C GLY A 43 -5.69 21.30 19.33
N LEU A 44 -4.69 21.43 18.46
CA LEU A 44 -3.31 21.74 18.83
C LEU A 44 -2.93 23.14 18.34
N SER A 45 -1.94 23.76 19.00
CA SER A 45 -1.28 24.93 18.46
C SER A 45 -0.33 24.52 17.34
N LYS A 46 0.01 25.48 16.45
CA LYS A 46 1.06 25.24 15.43
C LYS A 46 2.37 24.83 16.09
N ALA A 47 2.73 25.48 17.20
CA ALA A 47 3.96 25.15 17.94
C ALA A 47 3.99 23.71 18.41
N ALA A 48 2.86 23.22 18.94
CA ALA A 48 2.73 21.84 19.37
C ALA A 48 2.87 20.87 18.21
N LEU A 49 2.26 21.20 17.05
CA LEU A 49 2.37 20.39 15.85
C LEU A 49 3.81 20.33 15.34
N TYR A 50 4.50 21.49 15.28
CA TYR A 50 5.91 21.56 14.85
C TYR A 50 6.87 20.89 15.85
N HIS A 51 6.44 20.69 17.09
CA HIS A 51 7.22 19.91 18.04
C HIS A 51 7.34 18.44 17.61
N HIS A 52 6.32 17.92 16.95
CA HIS A 52 6.29 16.53 16.49
C HIS A 52 6.85 16.36 15.08
N PHE A 53 6.62 17.32 14.19
CA PHE A 53 7.03 17.25 12.80
C PHE A 53 7.55 18.60 12.33
N GLY A 54 8.67 18.57 11.62
CA GLY A 54 9.32 19.82 11.17
C GLY A 54 8.55 20.54 10.06
N SER A 55 7.73 19.85 9.31
CA SER A 55 7.00 20.42 8.18
C SER A 55 5.79 19.55 7.80
N LYS A 56 4.93 20.10 6.95
CA LYS A 56 3.83 19.35 6.34
C LYS A 56 4.37 18.20 5.48
N GLU A 57 5.49 18.42 4.81
CA GLU A 57 6.13 17.40 3.99
C GLU A 57 6.64 16.23 4.84
N GLU A 58 7.18 16.48 6.01
CA GLU A 58 7.58 15.41 6.94
C GLU A 58 6.39 14.57 7.41
N ILE A 59 5.25 15.19 7.64
CA ILE A 59 4.02 14.47 7.97
C ILE A 59 3.63 13.53 6.82
N LEU A 60 3.65 14.04 5.60
CA LEU A 60 3.38 13.24 4.40
C LEU A 60 4.37 12.09 4.26
N TYR A 61 5.65 12.36 4.50
CA TYR A 61 6.69 11.33 4.43
C TYR A 61 6.44 10.22 5.45
N GLU A 62 6.15 10.56 6.70
CA GLU A 62 5.85 9.55 7.73
C GLU A 62 4.58 8.76 7.41
N ILE A 63 3.55 9.41 6.88
CA ILE A 63 2.35 8.72 6.39
C ILE A 63 2.72 7.71 5.31
N SER A 64 3.54 8.13 4.35
CA SER A 64 3.98 7.29 3.24
C SER A 64 4.81 6.10 3.71
N LEU A 65 5.71 6.32 4.67
CA LEU A 65 6.51 5.23 5.24
C LEU A 65 5.63 4.20 5.95
N LEU A 66 4.66 4.65 6.74
CA LEU A 66 3.76 3.75 7.44
C LEU A 66 2.95 2.91 6.45
N ALA A 67 2.38 3.55 5.42
CA ALA A 67 1.63 2.85 4.38
C ALA A 67 2.49 1.78 3.70
N LEU A 68 3.68 2.16 3.24
CA LEU A 68 4.53 1.27 2.46
C LEU A 68 5.20 0.18 3.30
N LYS A 69 5.69 0.50 4.50
CA LYS A 69 6.29 -0.51 5.38
C LYS A 69 5.27 -1.59 5.76
N GLY A 70 4.05 -1.19 6.06
CA GLY A 70 3.00 -2.14 6.38
C GLY A 70 2.61 -3.01 5.18
N LEU A 71 2.55 -2.40 3.98
CA LEU A 71 2.26 -3.12 2.75
C LEU A 71 3.36 -4.16 2.45
N VAL A 72 4.62 -3.76 2.56
CA VAL A 72 5.77 -4.67 2.37
C VAL A 72 5.69 -5.82 3.36
N ALA A 73 5.47 -5.53 4.63
CA ALA A 73 5.39 -6.56 5.67
C ALA A 73 4.24 -7.54 5.40
N ALA A 74 3.09 -7.05 4.95
CA ALA A 74 1.95 -7.90 4.61
C ALA A 74 2.28 -8.83 3.43
N GLY A 75 2.95 -8.30 2.41
CA GLY A 75 3.35 -9.09 1.24
C GLY A 75 4.47 -10.09 1.52
N GLU A 76 5.41 -9.76 2.40
CA GLU A 76 6.52 -10.64 2.76
C GLU A 76 6.04 -11.98 3.34
N LYS A 77 4.96 -11.99 4.08
CA LYS A 77 4.40 -13.21 4.64
C LYS A 77 4.04 -14.24 3.59
N ALA A 78 3.68 -13.79 2.39
CA ALA A 78 3.35 -14.68 1.29
C ALA A 78 4.56 -15.51 0.80
N LEU A 79 5.79 -15.02 1.02
CA LEU A 79 7.01 -15.75 0.64
C LEU A 79 7.17 -17.06 1.40
N GLU A 80 6.55 -17.16 2.58
CA GLU A 80 6.62 -18.36 3.42
C GLU A 80 5.71 -19.49 2.92
N VAL A 81 4.77 -19.19 2.04
CA VAL A 81 3.85 -20.17 1.47
C VAL A 81 4.57 -20.94 0.37
N ALA A 82 4.65 -22.27 0.53
CA ALA A 82 5.46 -23.13 -0.35
C ALA A 82 4.90 -23.22 -1.77
N ASP A 83 3.59 -23.40 -1.92
CA ASP A 83 2.97 -23.51 -3.23
C ASP A 83 2.89 -22.14 -3.92
N PRO A 84 3.49 -21.97 -5.12
CA PRO A 84 3.50 -20.68 -5.81
C PRO A 84 2.12 -20.12 -6.13
N LYS A 85 1.15 -20.95 -6.44
CA LYS A 85 -0.24 -20.48 -6.70
C LYS A 85 -0.86 -19.90 -5.43
N ALA A 86 -0.70 -20.59 -4.32
CA ALA A 86 -1.20 -20.15 -3.03
C ALA A 86 -0.43 -18.92 -2.51
N ALA A 87 0.87 -18.86 -2.75
CA ALA A 87 1.70 -17.71 -2.39
C ALA A 87 1.25 -16.46 -3.15
N LEU A 88 1.01 -16.57 -4.44
CA LEU A 88 0.51 -15.47 -5.26
C LEU A 88 -0.85 -14.98 -4.73
N LEU A 89 -1.75 -15.89 -4.44
CA LEU A 89 -3.06 -15.55 -3.88
C LEU A 89 -2.90 -14.81 -2.55
N ARG A 90 -2.06 -15.33 -1.66
CA ARG A 90 -1.82 -14.72 -0.35
C ARG A 90 -1.25 -13.31 -0.49
N PHE A 91 -0.29 -13.12 -1.41
CA PHE A 91 0.28 -11.80 -1.67
C PHE A 91 -0.80 -10.81 -2.15
N MET A 92 -1.62 -11.21 -3.10
CA MET A 92 -2.65 -10.35 -3.67
C MET A 92 -3.75 -10.02 -2.66
N GLU A 93 -4.20 -11.01 -1.90
CA GLU A 93 -5.17 -10.79 -0.83
C GLU A 93 -4.64 -9.85 0.25
N ALA A 94 -3.39 -10.07 0.68
CA ALA A 94 -2.76 -9.25 1.72
C ALA A 94 -2.59 -7.80 1.25
N HIS A 95 -2.17 -7.59 0.00
CA HIS A 95 -2.05 -6.27 -0.60
C HIS A 95 -3.40 -5.54 -0.60
N ALA A 96 -4.42 -6.19 -1.11
CA ALA A 96 -5.75 -5.59 -1.23
C ALA A 96 -6.37 -5.29 0.15
N ARG A 97 -6.25 -6.22 1.09
CA ARG A 97 -6.75 -6.04 2.44
C ARG A 97 -6.07 -4.88 3.14
N TYR A 98 -4.74 -4.82 3.09
CA TYR A 98 -3.97 -3.75 3.72
C TYR A 98 -4.33 -2.39 3.12
N PHE A 99 -4.45 -2.32 1.81
CA PHE A 99 -4.89 -1.11 1.13
C PHE A 99 -6.28 -0.66 1.61
N GLU A 100 -7.26 -1.57 1.65
CA GLU A 100 -8.62 -1.23 2.08
C GLU A 100 -8.65 -0.73 3.52
N GLU A 101 -7.92 -1.40 4.42
CA GLU A 101 -7.88 -1.08 5.83
C GLU A 101 -7.15 0.25 6.13
N ASN A 102 -6.24 0.66 5.25
CA ASN A 102 -5.40 1.84 5.45
C ASN A 102 -5.55 2.87 4.31
N ARG A 103 -6.70 2.87 3.65
CA ARG A 103 -6.94 3.66 2.44
C ARG A 103 -6.54 5.14 2.55
N PRO A 104 -6.88 5.89 3.61
CA PRO A 104 -6.50 7.31 3.71
C PRO A 104 -4.99 7.54 3.61
N PHE A 105 -4.18 6.62 4.15
CA PHE A 105 -2.72 6.72 4.07
C PHE A 105 -2.21 6.57 2.65
N PHE A 106 -2.78 5.62 1.89
CA PHE A 106 -2.41 5.42 0.49
C PHE A 106 -2.88 6.56 -0.40
N VAL A 107 -4.10 7.06 -0.18
CA VAL A 107 -4.62 8.20 -0.95
C VAL A 107 -3.79 9.45 -0.68
N ALA A 108 -3.50 9.75 0.58
CA ALA A 108 -2.67 10.89 0.97
C ALA A 108 -1.27 10.80 0.35
N MET A 109 -0.65 9.63 0.41
CA MET A 109 0.66 9.38 -0.18
C MET A 109 0.66 9.67 -1.68
N LEU A 110 -0.33 9.15 -2.41
CA LEU A 110 -0.38 9.31 -3.86
C LEU A 110 -0.68 10.77 -4.26
N GLN A 111 -1.57 11.45 -3.54
CA GLN A 111 -1.86 12.85 -3.81
C GLN A 111 -0.66 13.75 -3.59
N GLY A 112 0.14 13.45 -2.57
CA GLY A 112 1.28 14.27 -2.19
C GLY A 112 2.62 13.83 -2.78
N LEU A 113 2.65 12.79 -3.61
CA LEU A 113 3.89 12.18 -4.09
C LEU A 113 4.86 13.19 -4.71
N GLN A 114 4.33 14.16 -5.49
CA GLN A 114 5.13 15.18 -6.15
C GLN A 114 5.73 16.19 -5.16
N SER A 115 5.19 16.27 -3.96
CA SER A 115 5.62 17.21 -2.93
C SER A 115 6.70 16.66 -2.01
N LEU A 116 7.00 15.37 -2.08
CA LEU A 116 8.08 14.78 -1.31
C LEU A 116 9.43 15.30 -1.79
N SER A 117 10.35 15.56 -0.85
CA SER A 117 11.72 15.87 -1.18
C SER A 117 12.35 14.72 -1.98
N PRO A 118 13.39 14.96 -2.80
CA PRO A 118 14.04 13.89 -3.55
C PRO A 118 14.51 12.74 -2.67
N GLU A 119 15.08 13.04 -1.52
CA GLU A 119 15.56 12.03 -0.55
C GLU A 119 14.40 11.19 0.01
N HIS A 120 13.32 11.85 0.42
CA HIS A 120 12.14 11.16 0.94
C HIS A 120 11.44 10.34 -0.14
N ARG A 121 11.37 10.88 -1.36
CA ARG A 121 10.80 10.14 -2.50
C ARG A 121 11.59 8.86 -2.77
N GLU A 122 12.92 8.96 -2.77
CA GLU A 122 13.79 7.80 -2.98
C GLU A 122 13.55 6.71 -1.95
N ALA A 123 13.37 7.08 -0.68
CA ALA A 123 13.06 6.12 0.39
C ALA A 123 11.73 5.40 0.12
N THR A 124 10.72 6.10 -0.39
CA THR A 124 9.44 5.46 -0.76
C THR A 124 9.57 4.55 -1.96
N VAL A 125 10.39 4.93 -2.94
CA VAL A 125 10.66 4.09 -4.13
C VAL A 125 11.33 2.78 -3.70
N ARG A 126 12.30 2.82 -2.80
CA ARG A 126 12.96 1.60 -2.30
C ARG A 126 11.96 0.61 -1.67
N LEU A 127 10.99 1.11 -0.92
CA LEU A 127 9.96 0.27 -0.32
C LEU A 127 9.04 -0.35 -1.38
N ARG A 128 8.64 0.42 -2.38
CA ARG A 128 7.84 -0.10 -3.49
C ARG A 128 8.60 -1.15 -4.29
N ASP A 129 9.87 -0.90 -4.55
CA ASP A 129 10.72 -1.85 -5.26
C ASP A 129 10.85 -3.16 -4.49
N ARG A 130 10.97 -3.08 -3.17
CA ARG A 130 11.01 -4.27 -2.32
C ARG A 130 9.72 -5.07 -2.39
N HIS A 131 8.59 -4.39 -2.35
CA HIS A 131 7.28 -5.04 -2.47
C HIS A 131 7.13 -5.74 -3.82
N GLU A 132 7.53 -5.07 -4.90
CA GLU A 132 7.52 -5.63 -6.24
C GLU A 132 8.48 -6.82 -6.35
N GLU A 133 9.69 -6.73 -5.77
CA GLU A 133 10.66 -7.84 -5.79
C GLU A 133 10.12 -9.05 -5.03
N ASN A 134 9.41 -8.87 -3.93
CA ASN A 134 8.76 -9.97 -3.23
C ASN A 134 7.75 -10.70 -4.13
N LEU A 135 6.97 -9.96 -4.89
CA LEU A 135 6.05 -10.54 -5.86
C LEU A 135 6.80 -11.27 -6.97
N ARG A 136 7.85 -10.68 -7.51
CA ARG A 136 8.68 -11.29 -8.55
C ARG A 136 9.30 -12.60 -8.07
N ALA A 137 9.73 -12.65 -6.81
CA ALA A 137 10.28 -13.86 -6.23
C ALA A 137 9.25 -15.02 -6.23
N ILE A 138 8.00 -14.72 -5.92
CA ILE A 138 6.91 -15.71 -5.97
C ILE A 138 6.70 -16.18 -7.42
N LEU A 139 6.63 -15.25 -8.36
CA LEU A 139 6.43 -15.58 -9.78
C LEU A 139 7.60 -16.39 -10.34
N ARG A 140 8.84 -16.00 -10.03
CA ARG A 140 10.05 -16.70 -10.46
C ARG A 140 10.06 -18.13 -9.94
N ARG A 141 9.72 -18.31 -8.69
CA ARG A 141 9.64 -19.63 -8.06
C ARG A 141 8.61 -20.52 -8.77
N GLY A 142 7.47 -19.96 -9.13
CA GLY A 142 6.43 -20.68 -9.87
C GLY A 142 6.88 -21.09 -11.27
N VAL A 143 7.63 -20.24 -11.97
CA VAL A 143 8.20 -20.56 -13.28
C VAL A 143 9.28 -21.67 -13.14
N GLU A 144 10.18 -21.52 -12.17
CA GLU A 144 11.24 -22.51 -11.92
C GLU A 144 10.69 -23.90 -11.57
N GLN A 145 9.59 -23.95 -10.84
CA GLN A 145 8.94 -25.22 -10.48
C GLN A 145 8.02 -25.76 -11.58
N GLY A 146 7.88 -25.04 -12.67
CA GLY A 146 7.00 -25.44 -13.78
C GLY A 146 5.51 -25.30 -13.46
N VAL A 147 5.14 -24.63 -12.38
CA VAL A 147 3.75 -24.36 -11.99
C VAL A 147 3.15 -23.26 -12.86
N PHE A 148 3.95 -22.24 -13.14
CA PHE A 148 3.60 -21.18 -14.09
C PHE A 148 4.35 -21.41 -15.41
N ARG A 149 3.68 -21.04 -16.53
CA ARG A 149 4.37 -21.02 -17.81
C ARG A 149 5.52 -20.02 -17.78
N GLU A 150 6.46 -20.16 -18.67
CA GLU A 150 7.56 -19.21 -18.80
C GLU A 150 7.01 -17.85 -19.25
N VAL A 151 7.31 -16.82 -18.46
CA VAL A 151 6.92 -15.43 -18.70
C VAL A 151 8.05 -14.51 -18.31
N ASP A 152 8.02 -13.29 -18.80
CA ASP A 152 8.85 -12.21 -18.27
C ASP A 152 8.35 -11.87 -16.85
N VAL A 153 9.07 -12.33 -15.84
CA VAL A 153 8.69 -12.19 -14.45
C VAL A 153 8.57 -10.72 -14.03
N ALA A 154 9.47 -9.88 -14.52
CA ALA A 154 9.42 -8.45 -14.21
C ALA A 154 8.14 -7.81 -14.76
N LEU A 155 7.80 -8.13 -16.00
CA LEU A 155 6.59 -7.58 -16.63
C LEU A 155 5.32 -8.17 -16.01
N ALA A 156 5.31 -9.46 -15.71
CA ALA A 156 4.18 -10.09 -15.02
C ALA A 156 3.93 -9.48 -13.64
N GLY A 157 4.99 -9.25 -12.86
CA GLY A 157 4.90 -8.59 -11.56
C GLY A 157 4.33 -7.19 -11.68
N ARG A 158 4.78 -6.44 -12.67
CA ARG A 158 4.26 -5.10 -12.95
C ARG A 158 2.78 -5.13 -13.31
N ALA A 159 2.36 -6.10 -14.12
CA ALA A 159 0.96 -6.26 -14.48
C ALA A 159 0.08 -6.54 -13.26
N VAL A 160 0.49 -7.47 -12.40
CA VAL A 160 -0.24 -7.81 -11.17
C VAL A 160 -0.36 -6.59 -10.27
N LEU A 161 0.74 -5.88 -10.01
CA LEU A 161 0.72 -4.69 -9.16
C LEU A 161 -0.10 -3.56 -9.78
N SER A 162 -0.06 -3.40 -11.10
CA SER A 162 -0.88 -2.39 -11.79
C SER A 162 -2.37 -2.64 -11.56
N MET A 163 -2.81 -3.89 -11.63
CA MET A 163 -4.19 -4.26 -11.36
C MET A 163 -4.58 -3.93 -9.92
N LEU A 164 -3.75 -4.31 -8.96
CA LEU A 164 -4.01 -4.04 -7.54
C LEU A 164 -3.96 -2.54 -7.21
N ASN A 165 -2.95 -1.84 -7.70
CA ASN A 165 -2.77 -0.41 -7.43
C ASN A 165 -3.88 0.44 -8.06
N TRP A 166 -4.40 0.04 -9.22
CA TRP A 166 -5.48 0.77 -9.88
C TRP A 166 -6.79 0.71 -9.11
N MET A 167 -6.94 -0.24 -8.17
CA MET A 167 -8.12 -0.34 -7.32
C MET A 167 -8.40 0.96 -6.55
N ILE A 168 -7.37 1.76 -6.26
CA ILE A 168 -7.55 3.06 -5.59
C ILE A 168 -8.48 3.99 -6.38
N ARG A 169 -8.58 3.81 -7.71
CA ARG A 169 -9.38 4.63 -8.59
C ARG A 169 -10.84 4.23 -8.66
N TRP A 170 -11.14 2.94 -8.52
CA TRP A 170 -12.49 2.46 -8.76
C TRP A 170 -13.11 1.68 -7.60
N PHE A 171 -12.30 1.12 -6.72
CA PHE A 171 -12.82 0.32 -5.60
C PHE A 171 -13.61 1.19 -4.63
N ARG A 172 -14.79 0.71 -4.24
CA ARG A 172 -15.69 1.41 -3.33
C ARG A 172 -15.82 0.62 -2.04
N PRO A 173 -15.34 1.18 -0.89
CA PRO A 173 -15.42 0.49 0.40
C PRO A 173 -16.85 0.15 0.83
N ASP A 174 -17.84 0.92 0.37
CA ASP A 174 -19.26 0.72 0.64
C ASP A 174 -19.96 -0.16 -0.41
N GLY A 175 -19.21 -0.66 -1.38
CA GLY A 175 -19.72 -1.52 -2.43
C GLY A 175 -19.95 -2.96 -1.97
N PRO A 176 -20.44 -3.83 -2.88
CA PRO A 176 -20.81 -5.20 -2.54
C PRO A 176 -19.64 -6.14 -2.29
N MET A 177 -18.44 -5.79 -2.75
CA MET A 177 -17.26 -6.64 -2.63
C MET A 177 -16.23 -6.02 -1.69
N ARG A 178 -15.57 -6.87 -0.92
CA ARG A 178 -14.38 -6.50 -0.18
C ARG A 178 -13.18 -6.46 -1.15
N ALA A 179 -12.18 -5.65 -0.84
CA ALA A 179 -10.98 -5.59 -1.69
C ALA A 179 -10.30 -6.95 -1.85
N GLU A 180 -10.29 -7.73 -0.79
CA GLU A 180 -9.77 -9.11 -0.79
C GLU A 180 -10.50 -10.02 -1.78
N GLU A 181 -11.82 -9.86 -1.91
CA GLU A 181 -12.61 -10.63 -2.89
C GLU A 181 -12.25 -10.23 -4.33
N VAL A 182 -12.00 -8.95 -4.56
CA VAL A 182 -11.52 -8.46 -5.87
C VAL A 182 -10.16 -9.10 -6.19
N ALA A 183 -9.27 -9.15 -5.20
CA ALA A 183 -7.95 -9.76 -5.39
C ALA A 183 -8.06 -11.24 -5.75
N ARG A 184 -8.99 -11.98 -5.13
CA ARG A 184 -9.23 -13.38 -5.48
C ARG A 184 -9.73 -13.54 -6.91
N ALA A 185 -10.61 -12.67 -7.36
CA ALA A 185 -11.10 -12.67 -8.72
C ALA A 185 -9.97 -12.37 -9.72
N TYR A 186 -9.12 -11.40 -9.39
CA TYR A 186 -7.94 -11.09 -10.19
C TYR A 186 -6.96 -12.26 -10.23
N HIS A 187 -6.74 -12.92 -9.11
CA HIS A 187 -5.88 -14.09 -9.05
C HIS A 187 -6.38 -15.21 -9.97
N ASP A 188 -7.67 -15.51 -9.95
CA ASP A 188 -8.26 -16.51 -10.83
C ASP A 188 -8.04 -16.15 -12.30
N LEU A 189 -8.26 -14.88 -12.64
CA LEU A 189 -8.08 -14.39 -13.99
C LEU A 189 -6.60 -14.49 -14.47
N ILE A 190 -5.68 -14.06 -13.60
CA ILE A 190 -4.24 -14.09 -13.89
C ILE A 190 -3.73 -15.53 -13.96
N LEU A 191 -4.20 -16.38 -13.05
CA LEU A 191 -3.73 -17.77 -12.97
C LEU A 191 -4.03 -18.53 -14.25
N ARG A 192 -5.17 -18.31 -14.85
CA ARG A 192 -5.51 -18.91 -16.16
C ARG A 192 -4.54 -18.47 -17.26
N GLY A 193 -3.98 -17.27 -17.13
CA GLY A 193 -2.95 -16.77 -18.05
C GLY A 193 -1.54 -17.24 -17.71
N LEU A 194 -1.30 -17.72 -16.49
CA LEU A 194 0.01 -18.19 -16.02
C LEU A 194 0.14 -19.72 -16.08
N GLU A 195 -0.95 -20.43 -16.04
CA GLU A 195 -0.92 -21.89 -16.10
C GLU A 195 -0.31 -22.34 -17.41
N ARG A 196 0.47 -23.43 -17.36
CA ARG A 196 0.90 -24.10 -18.56
C ARG A 196 -0.36 -24.57 -19.27
N GLY A 197 -0.48 -24.24 -20.57
CA GLY A 197 -1.56 -24.71 -21.39
C GLY A 197 -1.70 -26.21 -21.22
N GLY A 198 -2.87 -26.68 -20.84
CA GLY A 198 -3.15 -28.08 -20.80
C GLY A 198 -2.95 -28.69 -22.17
N ALA A 199 -2.41 -29.85 -22.19
CA ALA A 199 -2.34 -30.60 -23.41
C ALA A 199 -3.75 -30.85 -23.94
#